data_50198af1e4575954cc34304a05d16e93
#
_entry.id   50198af1e4575954cc34304a05d16e93
#
_cell.length_a   1.000
_cell.length_b   1.000
_cell.length_c   1.000
_cell.angle_alpha   90.00
_cell.angle_beta   90.00
_cell.angle_gamma   90.00
#
_symmetry.space_group_name_H-M   'P 1'
#
loop_
_entity.id
_entity.type
_entity.pdbx_description
1 polymer ?
#
loop_
_entity_poly.entity_id
_entity_poly.type
_entity_poly.pdbx_seq_one_letter_code
_entity_poly.pdbx_strand_id
1 'polypeptide(L)'
;MRFINIDKDSIPYKFDMTLAGDTFTFYVNYNTQGDFFTIGLYKNDEAVVLGEKLVYGRQLFLSYQYRDIPKIPIVPLDMAGNTDRITFENMNKDVFLFLIDGDDNEILD
;
A
#
# COMPACT_ATOMS: atom_id res chain seq x y z
N MET A 1 6.53 -0.48 -13.66
CA MET A 1 6.60 -0.17 -12.20
C MET A 1 5.79 -1.22 -11.44
N ARG A 2 6.39 -1.79 -10.42
CA ARG A 2 5.71 -2.82 -9.63
C ARG A 2 4.66 -2.22 -8.70
N PHE A 3 3.65 -2.98 -8.40
CA PHE A 3 2.62 -2.56 -7.45
C PHE A 3 2.13 -3.75 -6.62
N ILE A 4 1.52 -3.42 -5.47
CA ILE A 4 0.90 -4.42 -4.62
C ILE A 4 -0.53 -4.60 -5.06
N ASN A 5 -0.89 -5.84 -5.40
CA ASN A 5 -2.25 -6.16 -5.82
C ASN A 5 -3.17 -6.24 -4.59
N ILE A 6 -4.26 -5.48 -4.60
CA ILE A 6 -5.26 -5.51 -3.53
C ILE A 6 -6.47 -6.30 -4.01
N ASP A 7 -6.71 -7.43 -3.37
CA ASP A 7 -7.87 -8.27 -3.68
C ASP A 7 -9.09 -7.76 -2.92
N LYS A 8 -9.87 -6.91 -3.57
CA LYS A 8 -11.03 -6.27 -2.94
C LYS A 8 -12.10 -7.27 -2.49
N ASP A 9 -12.18 -8.40 -3.17
CA ASP A 9 -13.20 -9.41 -2.86
C ASP A 9 -12.86 -10.24 -1.62
N SER A 10 -11.62 -10.19 -1.17
CA SER A 10 -11.15 -10.95 -0.01
C SER A 10 -11.10 -10.13 1.27
N ILE A 11 -11.36 -8.83 1.22
CA ILE A 11 -11.27 -7.93 2.37
C ILE A 11 -12.29 -8.32 3.44
N PRO A 12 -11.91 -8.39 4.74
CA PRO A 12 -10.55 -8.14 5.26
C PRO A 12 -9.67 -9.37 5.10
N TYR A 13 -8.40 -9.14 4.79
CA TYR A 13 -7.47 -10.27 4.63
C TYR A 13 -6.04 -9.83 4.93
N LYS A 14 -5.18 -10.84 5.12
CA LYS A 14 -3.74 -10.63 5.34
C LYS A 14 -2.95 -11.33 4.26
N PHE A 15 -1.80 -10.76 3.92
CA PHE A 15 -0.86 -11.42 3.02
C PHE A 15 0.56 -11.03 3.40
N ASP A 16 1.51 -11.91 3.07
CA ASP A 16 2.93 -11.66 3.32
C ASP A 16 3.60 -11.18 2.04
N MET A 17 4.56 -10.26 2.21
CA MET A 17 5.36 -9.79 1.09
C MET A 17 6.77 -9.46 1.57
N THR A 18 7.76 -9.86 0.80
CA THR A 18 9.16 -9.54 1.10
C THR A 18 9.56 -8.29 0.34
N LEU A 19 10.00 -7.28 1.07
CA LEU A 19 10.43 -6.01 0.51
C LEU A 19 11.80 -5.65 1.08
N ALA A 20 12.75 -5.38 0.20
CA ALA A 20 14.12 -5.02 0.58
C ALA A 20 14.74 -6.02 1.56
N GLY A 21 14.46 -7.31 1.35
CA GLY A 21 15.03 -8.37 2.17
C GLY A 21 14.28 -8.73 3.44
N ASP A 22 13.26 -7.97 3.80
CA ASP A 22 12.44 -8.23 4.99
C ASP A 22 11.04 -8.67 4.59
N THR A 23 10.49 -9.65 5.31
CA THR A 23 9.14 -10.12 5.07
C THR A 23 8.17 -9.45 6.04
N PHE A 24 7.13 -8.85 5.49
CA PHE A 24 6.09 -8.18 6.26
C PHE A 24 4.75 -8.85 6.01
N THR A 25 3.85 -8.74 7.00
CA THR A 25 2.46 -9.14 6.84
C THR A 25 1.63 -7.87 6.75
N PHE A 26 0.85 -7.75 5.68
CA PHE A 26 -0.05 -6.63 5.44
C PHE A 26 -1.48 -7.06 5.75
N TYR A 27 -2.21 -6.24 6.46
CA TYR A 27 -3.62 -6.48 6.76
C TYR A 27 -4.46 -5.42 6.06
N VAL A 28 -5.27 -5.86 5.10
CA VAL A 28 -6.08 -4.95 4.30
C VAL A 28 -7.50 -4.93 4.82
N ASN A 29 -8.01 -3.73 5.08
CA ASN A 29 -9.37 -3.53 5.52
C ASN A 29 -10.00 -2.38 4.74
N TYR A 30 -11.32 -2.27 4.82
CA TYR A 30 -12.04 -1.23 4.11
C TYR A 30 -13.18 -0.70 4.99
N ASN A 31 -13.32 0.63 5.02
CA ASN A 31 -14.37 1.31 5.75
C ASN A 31 -15.46 1.73 4.77
N THR A 32 -16.63 1.09 4.87
CA THR A 32 -17.73 1.33 3.91
C THR A 32 -18.34 2.71 4.05
N GLN A 33 -18.39 3.25 5.27
CA GLN A 33 -19.01 4.55 5.51
C GLN A 33 -18.17 5.68 4.95
N GLY A 34 -16.85 5.59 5.13
CA GLY A 34 -15.95 6.64 4.67
C GLY A 34 -15.40 6.41 3.26
N ASP A 35 -15.62 5.22 2.69
CA ASP A 35 -15.06 4.81 1.40
C ASP A 35 -13.55 4.98 1.37
N PHE A 36 -12.86 4.31 2.31
CA PHE A 36 -11.40 4.31 2.33
C PHE A 36 -10.87 2.97 2.82
N PHE A 37 -9.64 2.70 2.42
CA PHE A 37 -8.92 1.48 2.83
C PHE A 37 -7.96 1.80 3.96
N THR A 38 -7.70 0.80 4.81
CA THR A 38 -6.64 0.88 5.82
C THR A 38 -5.71 -0.29 5.65
N ILE A 39 -4.43 -0.06 5.94
CA ILE A 39 -3.40 -1.08 5.86
C ILE A 39 -2.72 -1.19 7.22
N GLY A 40 -2.81 -2.38 7.82
CA GLY A 40 -2.03 -2.71 8.99
C GLY A 40 -0.74 -3.38 8.56
N LEU A 41 0.30 -3.24 9.37
CA LEU A 41 1.62 -3.79 9.08
C LEU A 41 2.12 -4.57 10.28
N TYR A 42 2.55 -5.80 10.04
CA TYR A 42 3.13 -6.68 11.05
C TYR A 42 4.46 -7.19 10.56
N LYS A 43 5.37 -7.43 11.50
CA LYS A 43 6.64 -8.07 11.21
C LYS A 43 6.92 -9.06 12.33
N ASN A 44 7.18 -10.32 11.98
CA ASN A 44 7.41 -11.41 12.94
C ASN A 44 6.27 -11.50 13.97
N ASP A 45 5.04 -11.38 13.48
CA ASP A 45 3.80 -11.43 14.28
C ASP A 45 3.63 -10.28 15.28
N GLU A 46 4.48 -9.26 15.20
CA GLU A 46 4.34 -8.07 16.03
C GLU A 46 3.77 -6.92 15.22
N ALA A 47 2.82 -6.21 15.79
CA ALA A 47 2.21 -5.06 15.12
C ALA A 47 3.23 -3.92 15.02
N VAL A 48 3.46 -3.45 13.81
CA VAL A 48 4.28 -2.26 13.56
C VAL A 48 3.38 -1.04 13.40
N VAL A 49 2.32 -1.19 12.60
CA VAL A 49 1.29 -0.17 12.41
C VAL A 49 -0.04 -0.89 12.42
N LEU A 50 -0.97 -0.46 13.28
CA LEU A 50 -2.24 -1.18 13.43
C LEU A 50 -3.22 -0.93 12.28
N GLY A 51 -3.15 0.21 11.66
CA GLY A 51 -3.99 0.47 10.49
C GLY A 51 -3.81 1.91 10.05
N GLU A 52 -3.33 2.10 8.85
CA GLU A 52 -3.14 3.42 8.30
C GLU A 52 -4.07 3.60 7.10
N LYS A 53 -4.75 4.73 7.07
CA LYS A 53 -5.62 5.07 5.96
C LYS A 53 -4.78 5.30 4.71
N LEU A 54 -5.20 4.70 3.59
CA LEU A 54 -4.60 5.00 2.30
C LEU A 54 -5.09 6.36 1.83
N VAL A 55 -4.14 7.25 1.55
CA VAL A 55 -4.42 8.59 1.04
C VAL A 55 -3.72 8.75 -0.29
N TYR A 56 -4.45 9.23 -1.30
CA TYR A 56 -3.91 9.36 -2.64
C TYR A 56 -2.61 10.19 -2.64
N GLY A 57 -1.59 9.65 -3.29
CA GLY A 57 -0.32 10.33 -3.45
C GLY A 57 0.55 10.40 -2.21
N ARG A 58 0.08 9.85 -1.08
CA ARG A 58 0.85 9.87 0.17
C ARG A 58 1.55 8.54 0.39
N GLN A 59 2.84 8.60 0.69
CA GLN A 59 3.61 7.40 1.00
C GLN A 59 3.03 6.70 2.23
N LEU A 60 2.77 5.40 2.09
CA LEU A 60 2.24 4.58 3.16
C LEU A 60 3.28 4.47 4.29
N PHE A 61 2.84 4.59 5.52
CA PHE A 61 3.66 4.51 6.73
C PHE A 61 4.68 5.64 6.88
N LEU A 62 4.53 6.73 6.17
CA LEU A 62 5.48 7.84 6.21
C LEU A 62 5.69 8.38 7.64
N SER A 63 4.61 8.43 8.43
CA SER A 63 4.68 8.93 9.81
C SER A 63 5.37 7.96 10.77
N TYR A 64 5.69 6.76 10.32
CA TYR A 64 6.26 5.69 11.15
C TYR A 64 7.67 5.32 10.76
N GLN A 65 8.43 6.26 10.18
CA GLN A 65 9.80 5.98 9.72
C GLN A 65 10.75 5.57 10.85
N TYR A 66 10.41 5.90 12.07
CA TYR A 66 11.18 5.49 13.24
C TYR A 66 10.93 4.03 13.64
N ARG A 67 9.98 3.38 13.00
CA ARG A 67 9.65 1.98 13.25
C ARG A 67 10.21 1.12 12.14
N ASP A 68 10.05 -0.20 12.30
CA ASP A 68 10.59 -1.18 11.35
C ASP A 68 9.61 -1.36 10.19
N ILE A 69 9.54 -0.35 9.35
CA ILE A 69 8.66 -0.35 8.17
C ILE A 69 9.44 -0.74 6.91
N PRO A 70 8.74 -1.11 5.82
CA PRO A 70 9.43 -1.39 4.56
C PRO A 70 10.23 -0.18 4.09
N LYS A 71 11.43 -0.44 3.60
CA LYS A 71 12.32 0.63 3.13
C LYS A 71 12.02 1.06 1.71
N ILE A 72 11.18 0.31 1.01
CA ILE A 72 10.71 0.68 -0.31
C ILE A 72 9.45 1.51 -0.14
N PRO A 73 9.41 2.75 -0.60
CA PRO A 73 8.20 3.56 -0.49
C PRO A 73 7.03 2.92 -1.23
N ILE A 74 5.85 2.95 -0.62
CA ILE A 74 4.61 2.44 -1.20
C ILE A 74 3.68 3.63 -1.35
N VAL A 75 3.28 3.96 -2.58
CA VAL A 75 2.48 5.15 -2.85
C VAL A 75 1.29 4.81 -3.73
N PRO A 76 0.06 5.12 -3.29
CA PRO A 76 -1.12 4.92 -4.13
C PRO A 76 -1.24 6.04 -5.14
N LEU A 77 -1.24 5.69 -6.41
CA LEU A 77 -1.28 6.65 -7.52
C LEU A 77 -2.11 6.10 -8.69
N ASP A 78 -2.66 7.03 -9.46
CA ASP A 78 -3.23 6.76 -10.77
C ASP A 78 -2.25 7.31 -11.81
N MET A 79 -1.49 6.43 -12.46
CA MET A 79 -0.45 6.85 -13.41
C MET A 79 -1.04 7.47 -14.66
N ALA A 80 -2.30 7.19 -14.98
CA ALA A 80 -2.99 7.83 -16.09
C ALA A 80 -3.48 9.24 -15.76
N GLY A 81 -3.50 9.59 -14.47
CA GLY A 81 -3.87 10.94 -14.05
C GLY A 81 -5.35 11.27 -14.11
N ASN A 82 -6.21 10.25 -14.13
CA ASN A 82 -7.65 10.45 -14.25
C ASN A 82 -8.34 10.70 -12.91
N THR A 83 -7.72 10.29 -11.80
CA THR A 83 -8.29 10.44 -10.46
C THR A 83 -7.24 11.02 -9.52
N ASP A 84 -7.72 11.61 -8.43
CA ASP A 84 -6.86 12.16 -7.38
C ASP A 84 -7.32 11.73 -5.99
N ARG A 85 -8.13 10.67 -5.93
CA ARG A 85 -8.60 10.11 -4.65
C ARG A 85 -8.77 8.61 -4.81
N ILE A 86 -8.79 7.91 -3.67
CA ILE A 86 -8.97 6.47 -3.63
C ILE A 86 -10.39 6.14 -3.24
N THR A 87 -11.06 5.31 -4.03
CA THR A 87 -12.38 4.79 -3.73
C THR A 87 -12.35 3.27 -3.86
N PHE A 88 -13.38 2.59 -3.32
CA PHE A 88 -13.48 1.15 -3.50
C PHE A 88 -13.49 0.79 -4.99
N GLU A 89 -14.22 1.57 -5.78
CA GLU A 89 -14.39 1.27 -7.19
C GLU A 89 -13.09 1.43 -7.97
N ASN A 90 -12.30 2.48 -7.70
CA ASN A 90 -11.12 2.73 -8.51
C ASN A 90 -9.84 2.03 -8.01
N MET A 91 -9.87 1.43 -6.80
CA MET A 91 -8.73 0.69 -6.29
C MET A 91 -8.48 -0.54 -7.16
N ASN A 92 -7.25 -0.72 -7.63
CA ASN A 92 -6.83 -1.78 -8.55
C ASN A 92 -7.46 -1.70 -9.94
N LYS A 93 -8.08 -0.58 -10.25
CA LYS A 93 -8.61 -0.29 -11.59
C LYS A 93 -7.88 0.90 -12.19
N ASP A 94 -7.86 2.01 -11.48
CA ASP A 94 -7.15 3.24 -11.87
C ASP A 94 -6.04 3.53 -10.89
N VAL A 95 -6.26 3.29 -9.59
CA VAL A 95 -5.30 3.55 -8.53
C VAL A 95 -4.64 2.24 -8.11
N PHE A 96 -3.32 2.24 -8.04
CA PHE A 96 -2.54 1.08 -7.62
C PHE A 96 -1.55 1.48 -6.54
N LEU A 97 -1.22 0.55 -5.64
CA LEU A 97 -0.19 0.77 -4.64
C LEU A 97 1.17 0.49 -5.27
N PHE A 98 1.80 1.53 -5.77
CA PHE A 98 3.08 1.38 -6.44
C PHE A 98 4.24 1.27 -5.47
N LEU A 99 5.19 0.39 -5.81
CA LEU A 99 6.45 0.24 -5.10
C LEU A 99 7.48 1.12 -5.81
N ILE A 100 7.94 2.14 -5.10
CA ILE A 100 8.89 3.10 -5.68
C ILE A 100 10.29 2.66 -5.29
N ASP A 101 10.90 1.79 -6.11
CA ASP A 101 12.25 1.31 -5.85
C ASP A 101 13.19 1.68 -7.00
N GLY A 102 14.47 1.39 -6.80
CA GLY A 102 15.49 1.80 -7.76
C GLY A 102 15.38 1.16 -9.13
N ASP A 103 14.80 -0.03 -9.18
CA ASP A 103 14.65 -0.76 -10.45
C ASP A 103 13.66 -0.06 -11.39
N ASP A 104 12.68 0.61 -10.82
CA ASP A 104 11.68 1.32 -11.60
C ASP A 104 12.27 2.49 -12.36
N ASN A 105 13.29 3.12 -11.82
CA ASN A 105 13.95 4.24 -12.48
C ASN A 105 14.63 3.80 -13.77
N GLU A 106 15.16 2.59 -13.77
CA GLU A 106 15.78 2.04 -14.96
C GLU A 106 14.75 1.73 -16.04
N ILE A 107 13.59 1.26 -15.62
CA ILE A 107 12.51 0.92 -16.55
C ILE A 107 11.94 2.17 -17.19
N LEU A 108 11.87 3.26 -16.44
CA LEU A 108 11.30 4.51 -16.91
C LEU A 108 12.22 5.24 -17.90
N ASP A 109 13.48 4.92 -17.88
CA ASP A 109 14.43 5.51 -18.78
C ASP A 109 14.28 4.96 -20.21
#